data_9c1f7fa9d30ec363ba06ee9222e0ce06
#
_entry.id   9c1f7fa9d30ec363ba06ee9222e0ce06
#
_cell.length_a   1.000
_cell.length_b   1.000
_cell.length_c   1.000
_cell.angle_alpha   90.00
_cell.angle_beta   90.00
_cell.angle_gamma   90.00
#
_symmetry.space_group_name_H-M   'P 1'
#
loop_
_entity.id
_entity.type
_entity.pdbx_description
1 polymer ?
#
loop_
_entity_poly.entity_id
_entity_poly.type
_entity_poly.pdbx_seq_one_letter_code
_entity_poly.pdbx_strand_id
1 'polypeptide(L)'
;SVTGTGMSNHCMDLMGFAEQEGVNAAVEWLGTQDWSNGNVGLIGKSYDGSTPWEAAMYGDEYLKTIVPISGLIGVRELMWKNGSSEARAPFMHNVVYGSYGFEADKGDQNLQNACEDYLLGPIHATNGYVFAGNEFVESYWEERYFLDDVLENYRGSVYIVQGFHDWNVDPHMA
;
A
#
# COMPACT_ATOMS: atom_id res chain seq x y z
N SER A 1 -6.99 11.07 -2.41
CA SER A 1 -5.72 10.59 -3.03
C SER A 1 -4.85 10.05 -1.92
N VAL A 2 -4.05 9.05 -2.20
CA VAL A 2 -3.05 8.57 -1.25
C VAL A 2 -1.99 9.65 -1.01
N THR A 3 -1.28 9.54 0.09
CA THR A 3 -0.19 10.42 0.49
C THR A 3 0.79 10.64 -0.67
N GLY A 4 1.13 11.90 -0.93
CA GLY A 4 2.06 12.28 -1.99
C GLY A 4 1.52 12.19 -3.42
N THR A 5 0.21 12.04 -3.60
CA THR A 5 -0.42 12.08 -4.93
C THR A 5 -1.52 13.13 -5.01
N GLY A 6 -1.75 13.69 -6.18
CA GLY A 6 -2.76 14.70 -6.42
C GLY A 6 -2.53 15.96 -5.56
N MET A 7 -3.47 16.24 -4.66
CA MET A 7 -3.38 17.38 -3.72
C MET A 7 -3.11 16.93 -2.27
N SER A 8 -2.78 15.67 -2.05
CA SER A 8 -2.40 15.17 -0.73
C SER A 8 -0.99 15.61 -0.36
N ASN A 9 -0.81 16.00 0.89
CA ASN A 9 0.49 16.42 1.40
C ASN A 9 1.46 15.24 1.52
N HIS A 10 2.70 15.54 1.82
CA HIS A 10 3.81 14.58 1.94
C HIS A 10 4.21 13.91 0.63
N CYS A 11 5.13 12.97 0.72
CA CYS A 11 5.62 12.21 -0.40
C CYS A 11 4.99 10.81 -0.42
N MET A 12 4.76 10.27 -1.61
CA MET A 12 4.30 8.90 -1.77
C MET A 12 5.37 7.92 -1.26
N ASP A 13 4.98 6.97 -0.45
CA ASP A 13 5.87 5.97 0.14
C ASP A 13 5.59 4.52 -0.28
N LEU A 14 4.74 4.34 -1.27
CA LEU A 14 4.47 3.04 -1.91
C LEU A 14 4.02 1.97 -0.92
N MET A 15 2.85 2.16 -0.32
CA MET A 15 2.25 1.30 0.72
C MET A 15 3.02 1.30 2.05
N GLY A 16 3.87 2.29 2.28
CA GLY A 16 4.57 2.45 3.53
C GLY A 16 3.73 3.16 4.59
N PHE A 17 4.39 3.47 5.70
CA PHE A 17 3.76 3.97 6.92
C PHE A 17 2.82 5.17 6.70
N ALA A 18 3.22 6.14 5.87
CA ALA A 18 2.39 7.34 5.65
C ALA A 18 1.09 7.05 4.87
N GLU A 19 1.10 6.08 3.96
CA GLU A 19 -0.12 5.63 3.29
C GLU A 19 -1.00 4.82 4.24
N GLN A 20 -0.43 3.93 5.01
CA GLN A 20 -1.12 3.12 6.01
C GLN A 20 -1.84 4.00 7.05
N GLU A 21 -1.13 4.97 7.64
CA GLU A 21 -1.76 5.93 8.56
C GLU A 21 -2.81 6.79 7.88
N GLY A 22 -2.57 7.20 6.63
CA GLY A 22 -3.51 8.01 5.87
C GLY A 22 -4.84 7.31 5.62
N VAL A 23 -4.82 6.02 5.31
CA VAL A 23 -6.06 5.25 5.11
C VAL A 23 -6.78 4.98 6.43
N ASN A 24 -6.05 4.68 7.51
CA ASN A 24 -6.63 4.53 8.83
C ASN A 24 -7.32 5.83 9.31
N ALA A 25 -6.64 6.96 9.18
CA ALA A 25 -7.23 8.27 9.49
C ALA A 25 -8.49 8.57 8.67
N ALA A 26 -8.54 8.12 7.41
CA ALA A 26 -9.74 8.27 6.60
C ALA A 26 -10.90 7.41 7.11
N VAL A 27 -10.65 6.21 7.61
CA VAL A 27 -11.66 5.34 8.25
C VAL A 27 -12.21 6.00 9.51
N GLU A 28 -11.34 6.46 10.39
CA GLU A 28 -11.75 7.17 11.62
C GLU A 28 -12.56 8.42 11.29
N TRP A 29 -12.07 9.23 10.34
CA TRP A 29 -12.79 10.43 9.92
C TRP A 29 -14.20 10.10 9.39
N LEU A 30 -14.32 9.09 8.52
CA LEU A 30 -15.62 8.66 8.00
C LEU A 30 -16.54 8.13 9.09
N GLY A 31 -16.01 7.38 10.04
CA GLY A 31 -16.76 6.79 11.15
C GLY A 31 -17.33 7.82 12.12
N THR A 32 -16.63 8.94 12.29
CA THR A 32 -16.96 9.98 13.28
C THR A 32 -17.84 11.11 12.77
N GLN A 33 -18.18 11.15 11.47
CA GLN A 33 -19.01 12.22 10.93
C GLN A 33 -20.47 12.14 11.40
N ASP A 34 -21.10 13.28 11.60
CA ASP A 34 -22.51 13.38 12.04
C ASP A 34 -23.51 12.67 11.12
N TRP A 35 -23.19 12.53 9.84
CA TRP A 35 -24.01 11.82 8.86
C TRP A 35 -23.67 10.32 8.76
N SER A 36 -22.62 9.87 9.40
CA SER A 36 -22.18 8.46 9.42
C SER A 36 -22.97 7.67 10.48
N ASN A 37 -23.19 6.40 10.21
CA ASN A 37 -23.72 5.48 11.21
C ASN A 37 -22.60 4.73 11.99
N GLY A 38 -21.34 5.15 11.81
CA GLY A 38 -20.20 4.53 12.44
C GLY A 38 -19.76 3.19 11.83
N ASN A 39 -20.28 2.84 10.64
CA ASN A 39 -19.89 1.61 9.94
C ASN A 39 -19.23 1.97 8.61
N VAL A 40 -17.93 1.76 8.53
CA VAL A 40 -17.12 2.00 7.34
C VAL A 40 -16.80 0.67 6.67
N GLY A 41 -16.90 0.64 5.35
CA GLY A 41 -16.46 -0.47 4.53
C GLY A 41 -15.46 0.02 3.49
N LEU A 42 -14.40 -0.75 3.25
CA LEU A 42 -13.43 -0.44 2.22
C LEU A 42 -13.49 -1.47 1.10
N ILE A 43 -13.41 -0.99 -0.12
CA ILE A 43 -13.35 -1.81 -1.32
C ILE A 43 -12.34 -1.19 -2.30
N GLY A 44 -11.51 -2.02 -2.88
CA GLY A 44 -10.57 -1.56 -3.89
C GLY A 44 -9.99 -2.71 -4.71
N LYS A 45 -9.34 -2.37 -5.82
CA LYS A 45 -8.76 -3.35 -6.74
C LYS A 45 -7.27 -3.07 -6.98
N SER A 46 -6.46 -4.14 -7.07
CA SER A 46 -5.02 -4.07 -7.31
C SER A 46 -4.32 -3.28 -6.21
N TYR A 47 -3.60 -2.21 -6.51
CA TYR A 47 -3.02 -1.32 -5.50
C TYR A 47 -4.08 -0.83 -4.49
N ASP A 48 -5.20 -0.32 -4.98
CA ASP A 48 -6.31 0.10 -4.11
C ASP A 48 -6.98 -1.09 -3.40
N GLY A 49 -6.75 -2.32 -3.85
CA GLY A 49 -7.16 -3.56 -3.17
C GLY A 49 -6.27 -3.91 -1.99
N SER A 50 -5.06 -3.34 -1.91
CA SER A 50 -4.17 -3.45 -0.75
C SER A 50 -4.56 -2.48 0.36
N THR A 51 -5.09 -1.31 0.01
CA THR A 51 -5.56 -0.28 0.95
C THR A 51 -6.53 -0.81 2.02
N PRO A 52 -7.51 -1.70 1.73
CA PRO A 52 -8.30 -2.34 2.77
C PRO A 52 -7.50 -3.16 3.77
N TRP A 53 -6.42 -3.83 3.35
CA TRP A 53 -5.53 -4.56 4.26
C TRP A 53 -4.72 -3.61 5.13
N GLU A 54 -4.21 -2.52 4.56
CA GLU A 54 -3.51 -1.46 5.29
C GLU A 54 -4.39 -0.86 6.40
N ALA A 55 -5.66 -0.57 6.11
CA ALA A 55 -6.59 -0.09 7.13
C ALA A 55 -6.91 -1.16 8.18
N ALA A 56 -7.05 -2.41 7.77
CA ALA A 56 -7.41 -3.50 8.67
C ALA A 56 -6.33 -3.80 9.71
N MET A 57 -5.04 -3.59 9.39
CA MET A 57 -3.96 -3.82 10.35
C MET A 57 -4.04 -2.95 11.61
N TYR A 58 -4.72 -1.80 11.55
CA TYR A 58 -4.92 -0.92 12.70
C TYR A 58 -6.08 -1.34 13.62
N GLY A 59 -6.98 -2.18 13.13
CA GLY A 59 -8.12 -2.66 13.91
C GLY A 59 -9.10 -1.57 14.34
N ASP A 60 -9.23 -0.50 13.55
CA ASP A 60 -10.13 0.63 13.84
C ASP A 60 -11.56 0.16 14.07
N GLU A 61 -12.19 0.67 15.14
CA GLU A 61 -13.54 0.26 15.56
C GLU A 61 -14.63 0.59 14.51
N TYR A 62 -14.41 1.57 13.64
CA TYR A 62 -15.35 1.93 12.57
C TYR A 62 -15.24 1.03 11.36
N LEU A 63 -14.11 0.36 11.12
CA LEU A 63 -13.92 -0.52 9.97
C LEU A 63 -14.62 -1.87 10.17
N LYS A 64 -15.77 -2.05 9.52
CA LYS A 64 -16.64 -3.24 9.68
C LYS A 64 -16.44 -4.30 8.62
N THR A 65 -16.05 -3.90 7.42
CA THR A 65 -15.86 -4.83 6.30
C THR A 65 -14.79 -4.35 5.34
N ILE A 66 -14.07 -5.30 4.77
CA ILE A 66 -13.11 -5.04 3.68
C ILE A 66 -13.40 -5.95 2.49
N VAL A 67 -13.22 -5.40 1.30
CA VAL A 67 -13.41 -6.13 0.02
C VAL A 67 -12.16 -5.92 -0.84
N PRO A 68 -11.06 -6.62 -0.56
CA PRO A 68 -9.88 -6.58 -1.42
C PRO A 68 -10.14 -7.38 -2.72
N ILE A 69 -9.96 -6.71 -3.85
CA ILE A 69 -10.08 -7.30 -5.19
C ILE A 69 -8.68 -7.37 -5.79
N SER A 70 -8.13 -8.56 -5.93
CA SER A 70 -6.74 -8.76 -6.37
C SER A 70 -5.77 -7.83 -5.62
N GLY A 71 -5.94 -7.72 -4.30
CA GLY A 71 -5.15 -6.86 -3.41
C GLY A 71 -3.95 -7.60 -2.85
N LEU A 72 -2.88 -6.86 -2.58
CA LEU A 72 -1.67 -7.40 -1.96
C LEU A 72 -1.82 -7.34 -0.43
N ILE A 73 -1.67 -8.47 0.23
CA ILE A 73 -1.53 -8.51 1.69
C ILE A 73 -0.07 -8.29 2.13
N GLY A 74 0.84 -8.25 1.16
CA GLY A 74 2.24 -7.93 1.36
C GLY A 74 2.92 -7.64 0.02
N VAL A 75 3.76 -6.62 -0.02
CA VAL A 75 4.43 -6.21 -1.25
C VAL A 75 5.61 -7.12 -1.60
N ARG A 76 6.27 -7.70 -0.59
CA ARG A 76 7.39 -8.61 -0.77
C ARG A 76 7.02 -9.82 -1.63
N GLU A 77 5.85 -10.39 -1.40
CA GLU A 77 5.37 -11.61 -2.08
C GLU A 77 5.13 -11.36 -3.58
N LEU A 78 4.86 -10.11 -3.96
CA LEU A 78 4.81 -9.70 -5.36
C LEU A 78 6.20 -9.60 -5.98
N MET A 79 7.18 -9.13 -5.19
CA MET A 79 8.53 -8.84 -5.65
C MET A 79 9.46 -10.04 -5.67
N TRP A 80 9.23 -10.98 -4.75
CA TRP A 80 10.11 -12.12 -4.52
C TRP A 80 9.33 -13.43 -4.54
N LYS A 81 9.77 -14.37 -5.36
CA LYS A 81 9.20 -15.71 -5.44
C LYS A 81 10.31 -16.75 -5.33
N ASN A 82 10.23 -17.59 -4.32
CA ASN A 82 11.19 -18.66 -4.08
C ASN A 82 12.66 -18.14 -4.02
N GLY A 83 12.88 -16.97 -3.44
CA GLY A 83 14.20 -16.34 -3.34
C GLY A 83 14.69 -15.67 -4.65
N SER A 84 13.82 -15.57 -5.63
CA SER A 84 14.12 -14.92 -6.92
C SER A 84 13.26 -13.67 -7.09
N SER A 85 13.86 -12.58 -7.56
CA SER A 85 13.11 -11.37 -7.86
C SER A 85 12.27 -11.52 -9.13
N GLU A 86 11.06 -11.01 -9.08
CA GLU A 86 10.17 -10.89 -10.24
C GLU A 86 10.46 -9.61 -11.01
N ALA A 87 11.03 -9.70 -12.21
CA ALA A 87 11.43 -8.53 -12.98
C ALA A 87 10.28 -7.55 -13.29
N ARG A 88 9.09 -8.07 -13.41
CA ARG A 88 7.86 -7.33 -13.68
C ARG A 88 7.42 -6.46 -12.50
N ALA A 89 7.50 -6.99 -11.30
CA ALA A 89 7.06 -6.33 -10.11
C ALA A 89 7.91 -5.11 -9.72
N PRO A 90 9.25 -5.16 -9.74
CA PRO A 90 10.07 -3.96 -9.56
C PRO A 90 9.76 -2.85 -10.56
N PHE A 91 9.46 -3.21 -11.82
CA PHE A 91 9.05 -2.24 -12.82
C PHE A 91 7.73 -1.56 -12.43
N MET A 92 6.73 -2.32 -12.05
CA MET A 92 5.44 -1.76 -11.62
C MET A 92 5.57 -0.92 -10.36
N HIS A 93 6.24 -1.43 -9.33
CA HIS A 93 6.40 -0.74 -8.06
C HIS A 93 7.20 0.55 -8.18
N ASN A 94 8.36 0.49 -8.82
CA ASN A 94 9.29 1.61 -8.84
C ASN A 94 9.05 2.58 -10.00
N VAL A 95 8.73 2.08 -11.19
CA VAL A 95 8.61 2.92 -12.38
C VAL A 95 7.18 3.41 -12.55
N VAL A 96 6.20 2.52 -12.48
CA VAL A 96 4.80 2.90 -12.71
C VAL A 96 4.24 3.64 -11.50
N TYR A 97 4.20 3.02 -10.34
CA TYR A 97 3.62 3.66 -9.15
C TYR A 97 4.50 4.77 -8.59
N GLY A 98 5.82 4.59 -8.58
CA GLY A 98 6.74 5.63 -8.16
C GLY A 98 6.65 6.90 -9.01
N SER A 99 6.32 6.78 -10.30
CA SER A 99 6.14 7.96 -11.15
C SER A 99 4.96 8.83 -10.74
N TYR A 100 3.93 8.28 -10.11
CA TYR A 100 2.82 9.07 -9.59
C TYR A 100 3.24 9.96 -8.42
N GLY A 101 4.24 9.56 -7.66
CA GLY A 101 4.80 10.37 -6.59
C GLY A 101 5.53 11.63 -7.08
N PHE A 102 6.04 11.62 -8.31
CA PHE A 102 6.60 12.83 -8.92
C PHE A 102 5.53 13.83 -9.39
N GLU A 103 4.27 13.42 -9.39
CA GLU A 103 3.15 14.30 -9.71
C GLU A 103 2.49 14.90 -8.46
N ALA A 104 3.12 14.73 -7.29
CA ALA A 104 2.63 15.28 -6.03
C ALA A 104 2.47 16.80 -6.14
N ASP A 105 1.31 17.28 -5.75
CA ASP A 105 0.88 18.66 -5.80
C ASP A 105 1.46 19.47 -6.97
N LYS A 106 0.84 19.34 -8.12
CA LYS A 106 1.27 20.02 -9.37
C LYS A 106 1.40 21.54 -9.25
N GLY A 107 0.98 22.14 -8.14
CA GLY A 107 1.11 23.56 -7.82
C GLY A 107 2.31 23.90 -6.95
N ASP A 108 2.94 22.94 -6.28
CA ASP A 108 4.07 23.18 -5.36
C ASP A 108 5.38 22.53 -5.83
N GLN A 109 6.19 23.31 -6.52
CA GLN A 109 7.49 22.86 -7.01
C GLN A 109 8.48 22.50 -5.88
N ASN A 110 8.35 23.15 -4.71
CA ASN A 110 9.24 22.85 -3.59
C ASN A 110 8.91 21.48 -2.99
N LEU A 111 7.63 21.14 -2.87
CA LEU A 111 7.20 19.83 -2.44
C LEU A 111 7.60 18.75 -3.44
N GLN A 112 7.42 19.00 -4.75
CA GLN A 112 7.86 18.08 -5.79
C GLN A 112 9.36 17.80 -5.70
N ASN A 113 10.19 18.83 -5.56
CA ASN A 113 11.65 18.66 -5.45
C ASN A 113 12.05 17.89 -4.18
N ALA A 114 11.40 18.18 -3.05
CA ALA A 114 11.65 17.45 -1.80
C ALA A 114 11.23 15.98 -1.90
N CYS A 115 10.14 15.70 -2.59
CA CYS A 115 9.68 14.32 -2.81
C CYS A 115 10.53 13.56 -3.83
N GLU A 116 11.11 14.24 -4.81
CA GLU A 116 12.03 13.62 -5.76
C GLU A 116 13.21 12.95 -5.03
N ASP A 117 13.86 13.68 -4.13
CA ASP A 117 14.96 13.12 -3.33
C ASP A 117 14.49 11.98 -2.42
N TYR A 118 13.30 12.08 -1.84
CA TYR A 118 12.73 11.04 -0.99
C TYR A 118 12.38 9.77 -1.78
N LEU A 119 11.78 9.90 -2.96
CA LEU A 119 11.39 8.77 -3.81
C LEU A 119 12.58 8.12 -4.53
N LEU A 120 13.51 8.92 -5.01
CA LEU A 120 14.71 8.39 -5.68
C LEU A 120 15.55 7.52 -4.75
N GLY A 121 15.67 7.89 -3.48
CA GLY A 121 16.36 7.07 -2.49
C GLY A 121 15.74 5.67 -2.33
N PRO A 122 14.46 5.53 -1.95
CA PRO A 122 13.77 4.25 -1.85
C PRO A 122 13.67 3.49 -3.18
N ILE A 123 13.41 4.17 -4.30
CA ILE A 123 13.35 3.53 -5.62
C ILE A 123 14.72 2.94 -6.00
N HIS A 124 15.79 3.69 -5.82
CA HIS A 124 17.13 3.19 -6.08
C HIS A 124 17.54 2.10 -5.10
N ALA A 125 17.21 2.26 -3.82
CA ALA A 125 17.40 1.25 -2.80
C ALA A 125 16.59 -0.01 -3.13
N THR A 126 15.32 0.12 -3.47
CA THR A 126 14.45 -1.00 -3.83
C THR A 126 14.97 -1.74 -5.06
N ASN A 127 15.40 -1.02 -6.10
CA ASN A 127 16.03 -1.64 -7.27
C ASN A 127 17.34 -2.36 -6.88
N GLY A 128 18.17 -1.74 -6.08
CA GLY A 128 19.39 -2.35 -5.54
C GLY A 128 19.08 -3.58 -4.70
N TYR A 129 18.06 -3.51 -3.86
CA TYR A 129 17.65 -4.60 -2.98
C TYR A 129 17.01 -5.75 -3.74
N VAL A 130 16.15 -5.48 -4.69
CA VAL A 130 15.54 -6.51 -5.53
C VAL A 130 16.60 -7.30 -6.30
N PHE A 131 17.67 -6.63 -6.75
CA PHE A 131 18.74 -7.27 -7.52
C PHE A 131 19.93 -7.73 -6.69
N ALA A 132 20.17 -7.16 -5.51
CA ALA A 132 21.37 -7.43 -4.72
C ALA A 132 21.17 -8.38 -3.54
N GLY A 133 19.94 -8.71 -3.15
CA GLY A 133 19.66 -9.65 -2.05
C GLY A 133 20.18 -9.19 -0.69
N ASN A 134 20.01 -7.92 -0.31
CA ASN A 134 20.62 -7.30 0.85
C ASN A 134 19.69 -7.27 2.07
N GLU A 135 20.24 -7.36 3.30
CA GLU A 135 19.51 -7.31 4.59
C GLU A 135 18.69 -6.04 4.80
N PHE A 136 19.04 -4.93 4.16
CA PHE A 136 18.24 -3.71 4.13
C PHE A 136 16.85 -3.91 3.52
N VAL A 137 16.67 -4.95 2.74
CA VAL A 137 15.40 -5.35 2.13
C VAL A 137 14.37 -5.71 3.19
N GLU A 138 14.80 -6.29 4.31
CA GLU A 138 13.91 -6.91 5.27
C GLU A 138 13.00 -5.88 5.96
N SER A 139 13.55 -4.82 6.55
CA SER A 139 12.74 -3.81 7.24
C SER A 139 11.80 -3.04 6.31
N TYR A 140 12.21 -2.77 5.07
CA TYR A 140 11.36 -2.12 4.07
C TYR A 140 10.14 -3.01 3.72
N TRP A 141 10.37 -4.32 3.57
CA TRP A 141 9.32 -5.25 3.21
C TRP A 141 8.46 -5.66 4.40
N GLU A 142 9.02 -5.74 5.61
CA GLU A 142 8.29 -5.99 6.84
C GLU A 142 7.24 -4.91 7.10
N GLU A 143 7.60 -3.64 6.94
CA GLU A 143 6.65 -2.51 7.04
C GLU A 143 5.47 -2.63 6.07
N ARG A 144 5.66 -3.34 4.97
CA ARG A 144 4.69 -3.53 3.88
C ARG A 144 4.10 -4.94 3.84
N TYR A 145 4.10 -5.63 4.97
CA TYR A 145 3.48 -6.93 5.16
C TYR A 145 2.41 -6.83 6.25
N PHE A 146 1.15 -6.96 5.86
CA PHE A 146 0.02 -6.57 6.70
C PHE A 146 -0.64 -7.75 7.42
N LEU A 147 -0.36 -9.00 7.01
CA LEU A 147 -1.12 -10.17 7.45
C LEU A 147 -1.12 -10.36 8.96
N ASP A 148 0.04 -10.27 9.59
CA ASP A 148 0.17 -10.56 11.02
C ASP A 148 -0.62 -9.55 11.86
N ASP A 149 -0.49 -8.24 11.53
CA ASP A 149 -1.23 -7.18 12.21
C ASP A 149 -2.74 -7.27 11.93
N VAL A 150 -3.14 -7.63 10.71
CA VAL A 150 -4.55 -7.87 10.37
C VAL A 150 -5.12 -9.03 11.21
N LEU A 151 -4.42 -10.13 11.33
CA LEU A 151 -4.86 -11.28 12.13
C LEU A 151 -4.95 -10.94 13.62
N GLU A 152 -4.04 -10.10 14.11
CA GLU A 152 -4.05 -9.67 15.52
C GLU A 152 -5.15 -8.64 15.81
N ASN A 153 -5.37 -7.66 14.94
CA ASN A 153 -6.14 -6.47 15.26
C ASN A 153 -7.54 -6.45 14.63
N TYR A 154 -7.72 -6.96 13.42
CA TYR A 154 -8.98 -6.83 12.70
C TYR A 154 -10.04 -7.84 13.16
N ARG A 155 -11.27 -7.34 13.35
CA ARG A 155 -12.42 -8.16 13.78
C ARG A 155 -13.65 -8.01 12.89
N GLY A 156 -13.53 -7.28 11.78
CA GLY A 156 -14.58 -7.12 10.78
C GLY A 156 -14.71 -8.30 9.82
N SER A 157 -15.57 -8.18 8.84
CA SER A 157 -15.74 -9.17 7.78
C SER A 157 -14.81 -8.92 6.60
N VAL A 158 -14.37 -10.00 5.97
CA VAL A 158 -13.52 -9.96 4.77
C VAL A 158 -14.24 -10.67 3.63
N TYR A 159 -14.35 -10.00 2.47
CA TYR A 159 -14.82 -10.60 1.24
C TYR A 159 -13.77 -10.46 0.15
N ILE A 160 -13.01 -11.54 -0.06
CA ILE A 160 -11.92 -11.56 -1.03
C ILE A 160 -12.45 -11.86 -2.43
N VAL A 161 -12.02 -11.06 -3.41
CA VAL A 161 -12.26 -11.31 -4.83
C VAL A 161 -10.92 -11.48 -5.53
N GLN A 162 -10.65 -12.70 -6.00
CA GLN A 162 -9.38 -13.05 -6.62
C GLN A 162 -9.57 -13.93 -7.86
N GLY A 163 -8.87 -13.58 -8.93
CA GLY A 163 -8.83 -14.39 -10.14
C GLY A 163 -7.80 -15.51 -10.02
N PHE A 164 -8.19 -16.78 -10.24
CA PHE A 164 -7.23 -17.91 -10.20
C PHE A 164 -6.15 -17.84 -11.29
N HIS A 165 -6.38 -17.08 -12.34
CA HIS A 165 -5.42 -16.86 -13.44
C HIS A 165 -4.80 -15.46 -13.39
N ASP A 166 -4.90 -14.77 -12.26
CA ASP A 166 -4.19 -13.52 -12.08
C ASP A 166 -2.69 -13.81 -11.95
N TRP A 167 -1.96 -13.41 -12.96
CA TRP A 167 -0.52 -13.65 -13.04
C TRP A 167 0.29 -12.45 -12.52
N ASN A 168 -0.38 -11.36 -12.20
CA ASN A 168 0.24 -10.16 -11.63
C ASN A 168 0.13 -10.16 -10.10
N VAL A 169 -1.09 -10.22 -9.59
CA VAL A 169 -1.35 -10.46 -8.16
C VAL A 169 -1.78 -11.91 -8.01
N ASP A 170 -0.84 -12.77 -7.69
CA ASP A 170 -1.08 -14.20 -7.64
C ASP A 170 -2.12 -14.59 -6.56
N PRO A 171 -2.92 -15.64 -6.77
CA PRO A 171 -3.97 -16.03 -5.83
C PRO A 171 -3.52 -16.28 -4.39
N HIS A 172 -2.26 -16.59 -4.15
CA HIS A 172 -1.72 -16.80 -2.79
C HIS A 172 -1.54 -15.49 -2.00
N MET A 173 -1.75 -14.34 -2.62
CA MET A 173 -1.68 -13.02 -1.98
C MET A 173 -3.03 -12.56 -1.41
N ALA A 174 -4.07 -13.35 -1.60
CA ALA A 174 -5.41 -13.08 -1.14
C ALA A 174 -5.76 -13.78 0.18
#